data_650948450c1fac9d7fbab114f9b9bc15
#
_entry.id   650948450c1fac9d7fbab114f9b9bc15
#
_cell.length_a   1.000
_cell.length_b   1.000
_cell.length_c   1.000
_cell.angle_alpha   90.00
_cell.angle_beta   90.00
_cell.angle_gamma   90.00
#
_symmetry.space_group_name_H-M   'P 1'
#
loop_
_entity.id
_entity.type
_entity.pdbx_description
1 polymer ?
#
loop_
_entity_poly.entity_id
_entity_poly.type
_entity_poly.pdbx_seq_one_letter_code
_entity_poly.pdbx_strand_id
1 'polypeptide(L)'
;LAIIAHSSADAPGNGADLHIAHAQSSPGRSMNSVSEAAAHAFALIATADAKLVGIVLLSLRVSLTAVLLGSVVGLPLGAAIAVGRFRGRRALIVVLNALMGLPSVVVGLAVYLLLSRAGPLGPLGILFTPTAMVIAQAILITPTIAALAQQVVADTWQEYREQLASLGETRAGVVVTLLWDLRYSLTTIVLAGFGRAASEVGAVMIVGGNIDGVTRVMTTTIALETSKGDLPLALGLGFILLAIVLALNAGAHAVREAAQRWHA
;
A
#
# COMPACT_ATOMS: atom_id res chain seq x y z
N LEU A 1 56.71 -27.12 -1.07
CA LEU A 1 57.69 -28.00 -1.70
C LEU A 1 57.29 -28.24 -3.14
N ALA A 2 57.99 -27.56 -4.04
CA ALA A 2 58.89 -28.04 -5.10
C ALA A 2 58.13 -28.56 -6.34
N ILE A 3 58.13 -27.77 -7.44
CA ILE A 3 59.08 -27.75 -8.58
C ILE A 3 58.71 -28.83 -9.61
N ILE A 4 58.52 -28.43 -10.88
CA ILE A 4 59.21 -28.55 -12.14
C ILE A 4 58.19 -28.34 -13.26
N ALA A 5 58.15 -27.32 -14.07
CA ALA A 5 58.92 -26.90 -15.23
C ALA A 5 58.97 -27.89 -16.40
N HIS A 6 58.75 -27.32 -17.58
CA HIS A 6 58.95 -27.69 -19.00
C HIS A 6 57.70 -28.22 -19.70
N SER A 7 57.34 -27.75 -20.86
CA SER A 7 58.09 -27.44 -22.06
C SER A 7 57.22 -26.71 -23.08
N SER A 8 57.85 -25.82 -23.78
CA SER A 8 57.42 -25.13 -24.99
C SER A 8 56.99 -26.07 -26.13
N ALA A 9 55.92 -25.63 -26.87
CA ALA A 9 55.86 -25.78 -28.31
C ALA A 9 54.89 -24.79 -28.94
N ASP A 10 55.40 -24.05 -29.90
CA ASP A 10 54.79 -23.13 -30.82
C ASP A 10 53.58 -23.69 -31.56
N ALA A 11 52.59 -22.84 -31.80
CA ALA A 11 51.93 -22.71 -33.10
C ALA A 11 50.93 -21.53 -33.13
N PRO A 12 50.63 -20.99 -34.28
CA PRO A 12 50.38 -19.55 -34.47
C PRO A 12 48.91 -19.15 -34.49
N GLY A 13 48.75 -17.89 -34.18
CA GLY A 13 47.75 -16.93 -34.65
C GLY A 13 46.36 -17.41 -35.06
N ASN A 14 45.38 -17.05 -34.27
CA ASN A 14 44.12 -16.58 -34.86
C ASN A 14 43.56 -15.50 -33.98
N GLY A 15 43.72 -14.25 -34.45
CA GLY A 15 43.10 -13.08 -33.87
C GLY A 15 41.61 -13.20 -34.01
N ALA A 16 40.98 -13.67 -32.93
CA ALA A 16 39.56 -13.45 -32.72
C ALA A 16 39.41 -12.17 -31.92
N ASP A 17 39.23 -11.09 -32.63
CA ASP A 17 38.80 -9.82 -32.07
C ASP A 17 37.60 -10.04 -31.19
N LEU A 18 37.80 -9.99 -29.89
CA LEU A 18 36.73 -9.88 -28.91
C LEU A 18 36.14 -8.49 -29.06
N HIS A 19 35.27 -8.29 -30.06
CA HIS A 19 34.36 -7.15 -30.10
C HIS A 19 33.44 -7.27 -28.88
N ILE A 20 33.89 -6.68 -27.77
CA ILE A 20 33.00 -6.25 -26.72
C ILE A 20 32.09 -5.24 -27.38
N ALA A 21 30.95 -5.71 -27.88
CA ALA A 21 29.87 -4.85 -28.28
C ALA A 21 29.41 -4.10 -27.05
N HIS A 22 29.95 -2.91 -26.82
CA HIS A 22 29.32 -1.91 -26.01
C HIS A 22 27.91 -1.74 -26.59
N ALA A 23 26.93 -2.32 -25.92
CA ALA A 23 25.54 -1.98 -26.15
C ALA A 23 25.39 -0.49 -25.81
N GLN A 24 25.60 0.36 -26.81
CA GLN A 24 25.23 1.76 -26.73
C GLN A 24 23.73 1.81 -26.50
N SER A 25 23.33 2.02 -25.26
CA SER A 25 21.97 2.42 -24.91
C SER A 25 21.72 3.79 -25.51
N SER A 26 21.23 3.82 -26.73
CA SER A 26 20.83 5.07 -27.39
C SER A 26 19.71 5.75 -26.54
N PRO A 27 19.85 7.02 -26.16
CA PRO A 27 18.85 7.74 -25.37
C PRO A 27 17.45 7.80 -26.04
N GLY A 28 17.35 7.52 -27.34
CA GLY A 28 16.07 7.42 -28.05
C GLY A 28 15.25 6.16 -27.73
N ARG A 29 15.88 5.08 -27.22
CA ARG A 29 15.17 3.81 -26.92
C ARG A 29 14.40 3.88 -25.62
N SER A 30 14.82 4.71 -24.66
CA SER A 30 14.11 4.88 -23.38
C SER A 30 12.83 5.73 -23.54
N MET A 31 12.83 6.74 -24.41
CA MET A 31 11.62 7.55 -24.68
C MET A 31 10.57 6.75 -25.47
N ASN A 32 10.98 5.89 -26.39
CA ASN A 32 10.07 5.02 -27.13
C ASN A 32 9.42 3.98 -26.19
N SER A 33 10.14 3.47 -25.20
CA SER A 33 9.57 2.51 -24.23
C SER A 33 8.49 3.13 -23.34
N VAL A 34 8.60 4.38 -22.94
CA VAL A 34 7.57 5.07 -22.13
C VAL A 34 6.34 5.41 -22.97
N SER A 35 6.53 5.86 -24.22
CA SER A 35 5.41 6.14 -25.13
C SER A 35 4.69 4.85 -25.56
N GLU A 36 5.43 3.78 -25.76
CA GLU A 36 4.87 2.44 -26.03
C GLU A 36 4.11 1.91 -24.81
N ALA A 37 4.64 2.07 -23.61
CA ALA A 37 3.96 1.69 -22.37
C ALA A 37 2.66 2.48 -22.17
N ALA A 38 2.66 3.78 -22.45
CA ALA A 38 1.46 4.60 -22.39
C ALA A 38 0.42 4.16 -23.45
N ALA A 39 0.85 3.87 -24.68
CA ALA A 39 -0.02 3.37 -25.74
C ALA A 39 -0.61 1.98 -25.39
N HIS A 40 0.20 1.07 -24.82
CA HIS A 40 -0.25 -0.22 -24.32
C HIS A 40 -1.25 -0.08 -23.17
N ALA A 41 -1.00 0.83 -22.21
CA ALA A 41 -1.94 1.12 -21.13
C ALA A 41 -3.30 1.60 -21.69
N PHE A 42 -3.25 2.50 -22.65
CA PHE A 42 -4.47 3.00 -23.31
C PHE A 42 -5.22 1.90 -24.08
N ALA A 43 -4.50 1.05 -24.79
CA ALA A 43 -5.10 -0.08 -25.51
C ALA A 43 -5.73 -1.10 -24.54
N LEU A 44 -5.06 -1.42 -23.42
CA LEU A 44 -5.59 -2.31 -22.39
C LEU A 44 -6.85 -1.76 -21.72
N ILE A 45 -6.90 -0.46 -21.47
CA ILE A 45 -8.10 0.20 -20.93
C ILE A 45 -9.23 0.18 -21.97
N ALA A 46 -8.92 0.49 -23.23
CA ALA A 46 -9.91 0.57 -24.30
C ALA A 46 -10.51 -0.80 -24.67
N THR A 47 -9.74 -1.88 -24.57
CA THR A 47 -10.20 -3.25 -24.87
C THR A 47 -10.96 -3.89 -23.70
N ALA A 48 -10.93 -3.27 -22.49
CA ALA A 48 -11.56 -3.77 -21.27
C ALA A 48 -11.34 -5.28 -21.06
N ASP A 49 -10.09 -5.75 -21.22
CA ASP A 49 -9.75 -7.16 -21.06
C ASP A 49 -10.31 -7.68 -19.72
N ALA A 50 -11.11 -8.72 -19.76
CA ALA A 50 -11.79 -9.30 -18.60
C ALA A 50 -10.79 -9.68 -17.49
N LYS A 51 -9.58 -10.08 -17.86
CA LYS A 51 -8.50 -10.40 -16.92
C LYS A 51 -7.99 -9.16 -16.20
N LEU A 52 -7.76 -8.07 -16.92
CA LEU A 52 -7.34 -6.79 -16.36
C LEU A 52 -8.42 -6.22 -15.44
N VAL A 53 -9.66 -6.22 -15.89
CA VAL A 53 -10.81 -5.77 -15.07
C VAL A 53 -10.90 -6.57 -13.76
N GLY A 54 -10.72 -7.89 -13.83
CA GLY A 54 -10.69 -8.75 -12.64
C GLY A 54 -9.59 -8.38 -11.66
N ILE A 55 -8.37 -8.12 -12.14
CA ILE A 55 -7.22 -7.67 -11.32
C ILE A 55 -7.51 -6.31 -10.66
N VAL A 56 -8.05 -5.36 -11.43
CA VAL A 56 -8.40 -4.01 -10.92
C VAL A 56 -9.48 -4.10 -9.85
N LEU A 57 -10.57 -4.83 -10.12
CA LEU A 57 -11.66 -5.00 -9.16
C LEU A 57 -11.20 -5.68 -7.87
N LEU A 58 -10.38 -6.73 -7.99
CA LEU A 58 -9.82 -7.40 -6.82
C LEU A 58 -8.93 -6.46 -6.00
N SER A 59 -8.07 -5.68 -6.67
CA SER A 59 -7.21 -4.68 -6.02
C SER A 59 -8.03 -3.68 -5.23
N LEU A 60 -9.05 -3.10 -5.86
CA LEU A 60 -9.96 -2.13 -5.22
C LEU A 60 -10.73 -2.76 -4.06
N ARG A 61 -11.28 -3.95 -4.26
CA ARG A 61 -12.04 -4.66 -3.22
C ARG A 61 -11.17 -4.92 -1.99
N VAL A 62 -9.96 -5.43 -2.17
CA VAL A 62 -9.04 -5.73 -1.07
C VAL A 62 -8.63 -4.45 -0.35
N SER A 63 -8.19 -3.43 -1.09
CA SER A 63 -7.73 -2.17 -0.50
C SER A 63 -8.86 -1.39 0.19
N LEU A 64 -10.04 -1.27 -0.43
CA LEU A 64 -11.19 -0.58 0.17
C LEU A 64 -11.70 -1.30 1.42
N THR A 65 -11.77 -2.63 1.39
CA THR A 65 -12.21 -3.41 2.56
C THR A 65 -11.20 -3.27 3.71
N ALA A 66 -9.91 -3.33 3.42
CA ALA A 66 -8.86 -3.14 4.42
C ALA A 66 -8.89 -1.72 5.04
N VAL A 67 -9.08 -0.69 4.21
CA VAL A 67 -9.20 0.70 4.68
C VAL A 67 -10.46 0.90 5.51
N LEU A 68 -11.59 0.32 5.10
CA LEU A 68 -12.83 0.38 5.87
C LEU A 68 -12.63 -0.22 7.27
N LEU A 69 -12.08 -1.45 7.35
CA LEU A 69 -11.79 -2.10 8.64
C LEU A 69 -10.77 -1.29 9.46
N GLY A 70 -9.70 -0.83 8.83
CA GLY A 70 -8.69 0.01 9.46
C GLY A 70 -9.25 1.34 9.98
N SER A 71 -10.23 1.92 9.27
CA SER A 71 -10.89 3.18 9.69
C SER A 71 -11.85 2.95 10.85
N VAL A 72 -12.66 1.90 10.79
CA VAL A 72 -13.61 1.55 11.87
C VAL A 72 -12.89 1.33 13.20
N VAL A 73 -11.69 0.79 13.18
CA VAL A 73 -10.87 0.59 14.39
C VAL A 73 -9.96 1.80 14.66
N GLY A 74 -9.28 2.29 13.64
CA GLY A 74 -8.23 3.31 13.77
C GLY A 74 -8.75 4.69 14.17
N LEU A 75 -9.86 5.14 13.58
CA LEU A 75 -10.41 6.47 13.91
C LEU A 75 -10.86 6.58 15.38
N PRO A 76 -11.69 5.66 15.91
CA PRO A 76 -12.07 5.71 17.33
C PRO A 76 -10.88 5.51 18.26
N LEU A 77 -9.94 4.61 17.92
CA LEU A 77 -8.73 4.38 18.71
C LEU A 77 -7.88 5.64 18.80
N GLY A 78 -7.61 6.30 17.67
CA GLY A 78 -6.87 7.56 17.62
C GLY A 78 -7.53 8.65 18.44
N ALA A 79 -8.84 8.85 18.27
CA ALA A 79 -9.61 9.83 19.01
C ALA A 79 -9.64 9.53 20.52
N ALA A 80 -9.83 8.27 20.91
CA ALA A 80 -9.80 7.88 22.32
C ALA A 80 -8.44 8.14 22.98
N ILE A 81 -7.34 7.91 22.27
CA ILE A 81 -5.98 8.22 22.75
C ILE A 81 -5.77 9.73 22.85
N ALA A 82 -6.33 10.52 21.91
CA ALA A 82 -6.23 11.98 21.91
C ALA A 82 -6.88 12.59 23.15
N VAL A 83 -8.12 12.20 23.47
CA VAL A 83 -8.93 12.71 24.60
C VAL A 83 -8.52 12.06 25.92
N GLY A 84 -7.96 10.84 25.88
CA GLY A 84 -7.66 10.02 27.04
C GLY A 84 -6.60 10.61 27.94
N ARG A 85 -6.82 10.48 29.28
CA ARG A 85 -5.85 10.82 30.31
C ARG A 85 -5.52 9.55 31.11
N PHE A 86 -4.44 8.86 30.75
CA PHE A 86 -3.99 7.63 31.42
C PHE A 86 -2.47 7.54 31.45
N ARG A 87 -1.95 6.77 32.41
CA ARG A 87 -0.51 6.49 32.50
C ARG A 87 -0.07 5.71 31.26
N GLY A 88 1.03 6.14 30.61
CA GLY A 88 1.54 5.50 29.41
C GLY A 88 0.99 6.06 28.08
N ARG A 89 0.10 7.07 28.09
CA ARG A 89 -0.43 7.69 26.86
C ARG A 89 0.68 8.13 25.90
N ARG A 90 1.76 8.76 26.43
CA ARG A 90 2.89 9.19 25.59
C ARG A 90 3.60 8.01 24.93
N ALA A 91 3.83 6.93 25.68
CA ALA A 91 4.44 5.72 25.13
C ALA A 91 3.57 5.09 24.04
N LEU A 92 2.24 5.05 24.22
CA LEU A 92 1.32 4.53 23.23
C LEU A 92 1.33 5.38 21.95
N ILE A 93 1.40 6.71 22.06
CA ILE A 93 1.52 7.61 20.89
C ILE A 93 2.84 7.35 20.15
N VAL A 94 3.95 7.19 20.88
CA VAL A 94 5.25 6.86 20.27
C VAL A 94 5.19 5.52 19.55
N VAL A 95 4.58 4.51 20.17
CA VAL A 95 4.39 3.19 19.53
C VAL A 95 3.52 3.30 18.28
N LEU A 96 2.40 4.02 18.32
CA LEU A 96 1.56 4.23 17.14
C LEU A 96 2.32 4.90 15.99
N ASN A 97 3.08 5.94 16.30
CA ASN A 97 3.89 6.63 15.29
C ASN A 97 5.00 5.71 14.73
N ALA A 98 5.63 4.88 15.56
CA ALA A 98 6.59 3.89 15.10
C ALA A 98 5.95 2.83 14.20
N LEU A 99 4.73 2.41 14.53
CA LEU A 99 3.97 1.43 13.75
C LEU A 99 3.55 1.96 12.35
N MET A 100 3.48 3.28 12.14
CA MET A 100 3.29 3.84 10.79
C MET A 100 4.42 3.46 9.83
N GLY A 101 5.64 3.29 10.36
CA GLY A 101 6.83 2.90 9.61
C GLY A 101 7.06 1.39 9.53
N LEU A 102 6.11 0.55 9.94
CA LEU A 102 6.27 -0.91 9.89
C LEU A 102 6.61 -1.41 8.48
N PRO A 103 7.69 -2.22 8.33
CA PRO A 103 7.99 -2.86 7.06
C PRO A 103 6.88 -3.85 6.71
N SER A 104 6.25 -3.63 5.57
CA SER A 104 5.11 -4.43 5.13
C SER A 104 5.44 -5.91 4.95
N VAL A 105 6.66 -6.21 4.51
CA VAL A 105 7.18 -7.57 4.37
C VAL A 105 7.18 -8.30 5.72
N VAL A 106 7.57 -7.61 6.80
CA VAL A 106 7.60 -8.20 8.16
C VAL A 106 6.18 -8.52 8.63
N VAL A 107 5.24 -7.60 8.42
CA VAL A 107 3.83 -7.85 8.75
C VAL A 107 3.25 -8.98 7.91
N GLY A 108 3.54 -9.00 6.61
CA GLY A 108 3.14 -10.08 5.72
C GLY A 108 3.66 -11.44 6.19
N LEU A 109 4.94 -11.51 6.58
CA LEU A 109 5.54 -12.73 7.11
C LEU A 109 4.91 -13.15 8.44
N ALA A 110 4.65 -12.21 9.34
CA ALA A 110 3.99 -12.52 10.62
C ALA A 110 2.58 -13.07 10.40
N VAL A 111 1.78 -12.44 9.53
CA VAL A 111 0.45 -12.93 9.17
C VAL A 111 0.51 -14.28 8.46
N TYR A 112 1.47 -14.47 7.56
CA TYR A 112 1.72 -15.76 6.92
C TYR A 112 1.98 -16.87 7.94
N LEU A 113 2.88 -16.64 8.90
CA LEU A 113 3.19 -17.63 9.93
C LEU A 113 1.98 -17.94 10.81
N LEU A 114 1.17 -16.94 11.14
CA LEU A 114 -0.07 -17.13 11.92
C LEU A 114 -1.12 -17.97 11.17
N LEU A 115 -1.26 -17.72 9.85
CA LEU A 115 -2.28 -18.36 9.01
C LEU A 115 -1.78 -19.65 8.33
N SER A 116 -0.49 -19.98 8.41
CA SER A 116 0.08 -21.20 7.83
C SER A 116 -0.49 -22.44 8.52
N ARG A 117 -0.44 -23.58 7.84
CA ARG A 117 -0.93 -24.85 8.40
C ARG A 117 -0.29 -25.23 9.74
N ALA A 118 0.94 -24.82 9.97
CA ALA A 118 1.66 -25.02 11.23
C ALA A 118 1.40 -23.91 12.25
N GLY A 119 0.71 -22.84 11.86
CA GLY A 119 0.41 -21.69 12.72
C GLY A 119 -0.89 -21.86 13.52
N PRO A 120 -1.10 -21.02 14.54
CA PRO A 120 -2.25 -21.12 15.45
C PRO A 120 -3.60 -20.88 14.74
N LEU A 121 -3.62 -20.14 13.63
CA LEU A 121 -4.83 -19.87 12.85
C LEU A 121 -4.88 -20.73 11.56
N GLY A 122 -4.00 -21.72 11.42
CA GLY A 122 -3.96 -22.64 10.28
C GLY A 122 -5.28 -23.35 9.98
N PRO A 123 -6.06 -23.80 10.99
CA PRO A 123 -7.37 -24.43 10.76
C PRO A 123 -8.38 -23.58 10.00
N LEU A 124 -8.22 -22.23 9.97
CA LEU A 124 -9.09 -21.34 9.20
C LEU A 124 -8.95 -21.52 7.68
N GLY A 125 -7.82 -22.02 7.19
CA GLY A 125 -7.58 -22.30 5.76
C GLY A 125 -7.65 -21.07 4.85
N ILE A 126 -7.44 -19.86 5.39
CA ILE A 126 -7.61 -18.59 4.64
C ILE A 126 -6.33 -18.07 4.01
N LEU A 127 -5.18 -18.71 4.25
CA LEU A 127 -3.92 -18.32 3.58
C LEU A 127 -4.07 -18.46 2.05
N PHE A 128 -3.44 -17.57 1.31
CA PHE A 128 -3.54 -17.44 -0.15
C PHE A 128 -4.97 -17.14 -0.65
N THR A 129 -5.74 -16.41 0.15
CA THR A 129 -7.05 -15.90 -0.25
C THR A 129 -7.09 -14.37 -0.16
N PRO A 130 -8.05 -13.72 -0.85
CA PRO A 130 -8.26 -12.28 -0.69
C PRO A 130 -8.51 -11.84 0.76
N THR A 131 -9.10 -12.71 1.58
CA THR A 131 -9.32 -12.44 3.01
C THR A 131 -8.02 -12.28 3.79
N ALA A 132 -7.01 -13.13 3.54
CA ALA A 132 -5.70 -12.98 4.17
C ALA A 132 -5.02 -11.66 3.76
N MET A 133 -5.17 -11.26 2.49
CA MET A 133 -4.65 -9.99 1.99
C MET A 133 -5.32 -8.80 2.70
N VAL A 134 -6.63 -8.83 2.87
CA VAL A 134 -7.39 -7.80 3.62
C VAL A 134 -6.91 -7.71 5.07
N ILE A 135 -6.72 -8.84 5.76
CA ILE A 135 -6.23 -8.87 7.14
C ILE A 135 -4.84 -8.23 7.23
N ALA A 136 -3.91 -8.62 6.38
CA ALA A 136 -2.55 -8.08 6.39
C ALA A 136 -2.54 -6.57 6.12
N GLN A 137 -3.31 -6.11 5.14
CA GLN A 137 -3.44 -4.67 4.85
C GLN A 137 -4.13 -3.91 5.98
N ALA A 138 -5.19 -4.45 6.59
CA ALA A 138 -5.87 -3.81 7.72
C ALA A 138 -4.92 -3.64 8.92
N ILE A 139 -4.07 -4.63 9.22
CA ILE A 139 -3.06 -4.54 10.27
C ILE A 139 -2.06 -3.41 9.99
N LEU A 140 -1.66 -3.22 8.72
CA LEU A 140 -0.73 -2.15 8.33
C LEU A 140 -1.36 -0.75 8.37
N ILE A 141 -2.63 -0.65 7.99
CA ILE A 141 -3.31 0.63 7.81
C ILE A 141 -3.88 1.16 9.12
N THR A 142 -4.36 0.29 10.00
CA THR A 142 -4.98 0.67 11.28
C THR A 142 -4.10 1.60 12.12
N PRO A 143 -2.82 1.29 12.41
CA PRO A 143 -1.97 2.20 13.18
C PRO A 143 -1.72 3.52 12.47
N THR A 144 -1.63 3.52 11.13
CA THR A 144 -1.46 4.74 10.34
C THR A 144 -2.68 5.66 10.50
N ILE A 145 -3.88 5.14 10.32
CA ILE A 145 -5.12 5.90 10.50
C ILE A 145 -5.27 6.35 11.96
N ALA A 146 -4.97 5.48 12.93
CA ALA A 146 -5.06 5.82 14.34
C ALA A 146 -4.09 6.93 14.75
N ALA A 147 -2.84 6.90 14.26
CA ALA A 147 -1.85 7.92 14.56
C ALA A 147 -2.23 9.28 13.97
N LEU A 148 -2.66 9.32 12.70
CA LEU A 148 -3.10 10.56 12.04
C LEU A 148 -4.38 11.11 12.68
N ALA A 149 -5.34 10.26 13.00
CA ALA A 149 -6.56 10.65 13.70
C ALA A 149 -6.24 11.19 15.11
N GLN A 150 -5.31 10.56 15.82
CA GLN A 150 -4.87 11.02 17.13
C GLN A 150 -4.28 12.43 17.08
N GLN A 151 -3.48 12.75 16.06
CA GLN A 151 -2.91 14.09 15.88
C GLN A 151 -3.99 15.13 15.66
N VAL A 152 -4.86 14.94 14.65
CA VAL A 152 -5.92 15.89 14.29
C VAL A 152 -6.91 16.10 15.46
N VAL A 153 -7.31 15.02 16.13
CA VAL A 153 -8.23 15.11 17.27
C VAL A 153 -7.54 15.74 18.49
N ALA A 154 -6.24 15.52 18.70
CA ALA A 154 -5.53 16.10 19.85
C ALA A 154 -5.41 17.62 19.73
N ASP A 155 -5.17 18.15 18.52
CA ASP A 155 -5.07 19.58 18.28
C ASP A 155 -6.42 20.26 18.56
N THR A 156 -7.51 19.72 18.00
CA THR A 156 -8.87 20.21 18.22
C THR A 156 -9.31 20.04 19.67
N TRP A 157 -8.94 18.94 20.33
CA TRP A 157 -9.25 18.72 21.75
C TRP A 157 -8.60 19.75 22.66
N GLN A 158 -7.41 20.23 22.35
CA GLN A 158 -6.76 21.29 23.14
C GLN A 158 -7.56 22.60 23.10
N GLU A 159 -8.17 22.91 21.97
CA GLU A 159 -8.96 24.13 21.77
C GLU A 159 -10.35 24.05 22.44
N TYR A 160 -11.07 22.94 22.24
CA TYR A 160 -12.47 22.81 22.66
C TYR A 160 -12.67 22.16 24.04
N ARG A 161 -11.60 21.75 24.70
CA ARG A 161 -11.64 20.97 25.95
C ARG A 161 -12.44 21.67 27.07
N GLU A 162 -12.30 22.98 27.24
CA GLU A 162 -12.98 23.72 28.28
C GLU A 162 -14.48 23.88 28.00
N GLN A 163 -14.84 24.11 26.75
CA GLN A 163 -16.22 24.20 26.33
C GLN A 163 -16.96 22.87 26.51
N LEU A 164 -16.37 21.78 26.04
CA LEU A 164 -16.97 20.44 26.16
C LEU A 164 -17.04 19.98 27.63
N ALA A 165 -16.07 20.37 28.47
CA ALA A 165 -16.12 20.10 29.89
C ALA A 165 -17.25 20.89 30.60
N SER A 166 -17.54 22.13 30.19
CA SER A 166 -18.61 22.94 30.76
C SER A 166 -20.01 22.40 30.42
N LEU A 167 -20.13 21.68 29.28
CA LEU A 167 -21.36 21.01 28.85
C LEU A 167 -21.61 19.69 29.59
N GLY A 168 -20.67 19.24 30.45
CA GLY A 168 -20.81 18.00 31.21
C GLY A 168 -20.70 16.72 30.38
N GLU A 169 -20.15 16.82 29.16
CA GLU A 169 -19.99 15.69 28.25
C GLU A 169 -19.08 14.59 28.82
N THR A 170 -19.49 13.35 28.61
CA THR A 170 -18.66 12.19 28.96
C THR A 170 -17.49 12.06 27.98
N ARG A 171 -16.41 11.41 28.36
CA ARG A 171 -15.25 11.19 27.45
C ARG A 171 -15.64 10.44 26.18
N ALA A 172 -16.57 9.50 26.26
CA ALA A 172 -17.09 8.79 25.09
C ALA A 172 -17.92 9.73 24.19
N GLY A 173 -18.76 10.58 24.78
CA GLY A 173 -19.50 11.60 24.06
C GLY A 173 -18.57 12.57 23.34
N VAL A 174 -17.55 13.07 24.02
CA VAL A 174 -16.51 13.92 23.42
C VAL A 174 -15.85 13.28 22.22
N VAL A 175 -15.49 11.97 22.30
CA VAL A 175 -14.89 11.25 21.17
C VAL A 175 -15.84 11.23 19.97
N VAL A 176 -17.12 10.92 20.20
CA VAL A 176 -18.12 10.87 19.12
C VAL A 176 -18.34 12.26 18.52
N THR A 177 -18.47 13.29 19.35
CA THR A 177 -18.64 14.69 18.91
C THR A 177 -17.45 15.14 18.06
N LEU A 178 -16.21 14.92 18.53
CA LEU A 178 -15.02 15.31 17.78
C LEU A 178 -14.86 14.53 16.47
N LEU A 179 -15.19 13.23 16.45
CA LEU A 179 -15.18 12.44 15.21
C LEU A 179 -16.21 12.96 14.21
N TRP A 180 -17.37 13.43 14.68
CA TRP A 180 -18.39 14.01 13.80
C TRP A 180 -17.99 15.39 13.28
N ASP A 181 -17.49 16.26 14.14
CA ASP A 181 -17.06 17.62 13.76
C ASP A 181 -15.88 17.59 12.79
N LEU A 182 -14.94 16.68 13.03
CA LEU A 182 -13.74 16.50 12.21
C LEU A 182 -13.94 15.58 11.00
N ARG A 183 -15.15 15.13 10.70
CA ARG A 183 -15.45 14.16 9.63
C ARG A 183 -14.79 14.50 8.29
N TYR A 184 -14.69 15.76 7.93
CA TYR A 184 -14.04 16.19 6.70
C TYR A 184 -12.50 16.01 6.74
N SER A 185 -11.88 16.35 7.86
CA SER A 185 -10.44 16.12 8.06
C SER A 185 -10.12 14.63 8.16
N LEU A 186 -10.98 13.87 8.83
CA LEU A 186 -10.85 12.42 8.95
C LEU A 186 -11.03 11.70 7.61
N THR A 187 -11.86 12.23 6.70
CA THR A 187 -11.95 11.71 5.33
C THR A 187 -10.62 11.79 4.60
N THR A 188 -9.85 12.85 4.79
CA THR A 188 -8.50 12.97 4.21
C THR A 188 -7.55 11.91 4.76
N ILE A 189 -7.67 11.56 6.05
CA ILE A 189 -6.88 10.48 6.68
C ILE A 189 -7.24 9.12 6.08
N VAL A 190 -8.53 8.85 5.88
CA VAL A 190 -9.01 7.62 5.24
C VAL A 190 -8.49 7.51 3.80
N LEU A 191 -8.47 8.61 3.05
CA LEU A 191 -7.91 8.66 1.69
C LEU A 191 -6.40 8.42 1.68
N ALA A 192 -5.66 8.97 2.65
CA ALA A 192 -4.23 8.68 2.80
C ALA A 192 -4.00 7.19 3.11
N GLY A 193 -4.84 6.60 3.98
CA GLY A 193 -4.86 5.16 4.25
C GLY A 193 -5.14 4.34 2.99
N PHE A 194 -6.07 4.79 2.15
CA PHE A 194 -6.37 4.13 0.87
C PHE A 194 -5.17 4.20 -0.09
N GLY A 195 -4.53 5.35 -0.24
CA GLY A 195 -3.32 5.47 -1.07
C GLY A 195 -2.22 4.51 -0.63
N ARG A 196 -2.01 4.37 0.69
CA ARG A 196 -1.06 3.41 1.25
C ARG A 196 -1.48 1.96 0.97
N ALA A 197 -2.77 1.62 1.13
CA ALA A 197 -3.27 0.28 0.84
C ALA A 197 -3.12 -0.09 -0.64
N ALA A 198 -3.50 0.84 -1.52
CA ALA A 198 -3.47 0.64 -2.97
C ALA A 198 -2.05 0.45 -3.52
N SER A 199 -1.04 1.02 -2.85
CA SER A 199 0.38 0.89 -3.22
C SER A 199 1.10 -0.29 -2.56
N GLU A 200 0.42 -1.07 -1.70
CA GLU A 200 1.04 -2.16 -0.94
C GLU A 200 1.36 -3.36 -1.83
N VAL A 201 2.62 -3.81 -1.78
CA VAL A 201 3.12 -4.96 -2.56
C VAL A 201 3.53 -6.10 -1.63
N GLY A 202 4.39 -5.81 -0.63
CA GLY A 202 5.14 -6.79 0.13
C GLY A 202 4.25 -7.75 0.93
N ALA A 203 3.40 -7.21 1.79
CA ALA A 203 2.51 -8.02 2.61
C ALA A 203 1.53 -8.82 1.75
N VAL A 204 0.94 -8.16 0.74
CA VAL A 204 -0.04 -8.76 -0.17
C VAL A 204 0.57 -9.91 -0.96
N MET A 205 1.83 -9.76 -1.43
CA MET A 205 2.52 -10.81 -2.16
C MET A 205 2.79 -12.04 -1.28
N ILE A 206 3.20 -11.83 -0.03
CA ILE A 206 3.52 -12.93 0.90
C ILE A 206 2.27 -13.71 1.28
N VAL A 207 1.21 -13.03 1.71
CA VAL A 207 -0.02 -13.71 2.20
C VAL A 207 -0.96 -14.14 1.08
N GLY A 208 -0.90 -13.48 -0.08
CA GLY A 208 -1.73 -13.77 -1.24
C GLY A 208 -1.12 -14.78 -2.20
N GLY A 209 0.22 -14.85 -2.30
CA GLY A 209 0.92 -15.78 -3.20
C GLY A 209 0.81 -15.43 -4.69
N ASN A 210 0.25 -14.27 -5.06
CA ASN A 210 0.11 -13.78 -6.45
C ASN A 210 -0.51 -14.79 -7.44
N ILE A 211 -1.51 -15.54 -7.00
CA ILE A 211 -2.16 -16.60 -7.79
C ILE A 211 -3.07 -15.98 -8.84
N ASP A 212 -2.88 -16.39 -10.12
CA ASP A 212 -3.69 -15.89 -11.24
C ASP A 212 -5.18 -16.21 -11.04
N GLY A 213 -6.03 -15.22 -11.27
CA GLY A 213 -7.47 -15.33 -11.10
C GLY A 213 -7.99 -15.41 -9.66
N VAL A 214 -7.12 -15.48 -8.65
CA VAL A 214 -7.51 -15.65 -7.22
C VAL A 214 -7.02 -14.50 -6.33
N THR A 215 -5.70 -14.25 -6.32
CA THR A 215 -5.08 -13.27 -5.41
C THR A 215 -4.16 -12.28 -6.12
N ARG A 216 -4.07 -12.36 -7.44
CA ARG A 216 -3.28 -11.44 -8.24
C ARG A 216 -3.94 -10.07 -8.28
N VAL A 217 -3.25 -9.06 -7.77
CA VAL A 217 -3.67 -7.65 -7.76
C VAL A 217 -2.73 -6.80 -8.62
N MET A 218 -3.07 -5.54 -8.87
CA MET A 218 -2.28 -4.67 -9.76
C MET A 218 -0.83 -4.54 -9.31
N THR A 219 -0.59 -4.27 -8.04
CA THR A 219 0.77 -4.09 -7.50
C THR A 219 1.63 -5.34 -7.61
N THR A 220 1.05 -6.52 -7.36
CA THR A 220 1.77 -7.80 -7.50
C THR A 220 1.97 -8.19 -8.96
N THR A 221 1.06 -7.76 -9.86
CA THR A 221 1.25 -7.93 -11.30
C THR A 221 2.38 -7.06 -11.82
N ILE A 222 2.44 -5.79 -11.42
CA ILE A 222 3.54 -4.87 -11.78
C ILE A 222 4.89 -5.48 -11.34
N ALA A 223 4.99 -5.95 -10.11
CA ALA A 223 6.21 -6.59 -9.60
C ALA A 223 6.59 -7.85 -10.41
N LEU A 224 5.61 -8.68 -10.78
CA LEU A 224 5.82 -9.87 -11.58
C LEU A 224 6.31 -9.54 -12.99
N GLU A 225 5.64 -8.63 -13.70
CA GLU A 225 6.01 -8.26 -15.08
C GLU A 225 7.38 -7.56 -15.12
N THR A 226 7.68 -6.73 -14.11
CA THR A 226 9.03 -6.16 -13.93
C THR A 226 10.09 -7.26 -13.77
N SER A 227 9.82 -8.31 -12.99
CA SER A 227 10.76 -9.42 -12.80
C SER A 227 10.94 -10.29 -14.05
N LYS A 228 9.94 -10.33 -14.93
CA LYS A 228 10.03 -11.01 -16.24
C LYS A 228 10.77 -10.17 -17.29
N GLY A 229 11.01 -8.87 -17.03
CA GLY A 229 11.60 -7.92 -17.97
C GLY A 229 10.59 -7.28 -18.93
N ASP A 230 9.28 -7.52 -18.75
CA ASP A 230 8.24 -6.86 -19.52
C ASP A 230 7.93 -5.47 -18.91
N LEU A 231 8.90 -4.55 -19.08
CA LEU A 231 8.81 -3.20 -18.56
C LEU A 231 7.66 -2.37 -19.17
N PRO A 232 7.34 -2.48 -20.48
CA PRO A 232 6.22 -1.77 -21.06
C PRO A 232 4.89 -2.13 -20.40
N LEU A 233 4.62 -3.42 -20.18
CA LEU A 233 3.39 -3.88 -19.53
C LEU A 233 3.35 -3.45 -18.04
N ALA A 234 4.47 -3.58 -17.33
CA ALA A 234 4.59 -3.16 -15.94
C ALA A 234 4.32 -1.65 -15.77
N LEU A 235 4.90 -0.80 -16.63
CA LEU A 235 4.67 0.64 -16.65
C LEU A 235 3.22 0.97 -17.02
N GLY A 236 2.65 0.28 -18.00
CA GLY A 236 1.26 0.44 -18.39
C GLY A 236 0.29 0.21 -17.21
N LEU A 237 0.46 -0.91 -16.50
CA LEU A 237 -0.31 -1.22 -15.28
C LEU A 237 -0.07 -0.19 -14.18
N GLY A 238 1.16 0.32 -14.03
CA GLY A 238 1.49 1.39 -13.09
C GLY A 238 0.74 2.69 -13.39
N PHE A 239 0.64 3.10 -14.66
CA PHE A 239 -0.16 4.27 -15.07
C PHE A 239 -1.65 4.08 -14.79
N ILE A 240 -2.19 2.87 -15.02
CA ILE A 240 -3.58 2.55 -14.70
C ILE A 240 -3.82 2.67 -13.19
N LEU A 241 -2.94 2.10 -12.37
CA LEU A 241 -3.04 2.19 -10.90
C LEU A 241 -2.99 3.64 -10.43
N LEU A 242 -2.04 4.42 -10.95
CA LEU A 242 -1.91 5.84 -10.62
C LEU A 242 -3.17 6.63 -11.00
N ALA A 243 -3.70 6.41 -12.21
CA ALA A 243 -4.91 7.06 -12.67
C ALA A 243 -6.12 6.73 -11.78
N ILE A 244 -6.29 5.46 -11.38
CA ILE A 244 -7.35 5.03 -10.47
C ILE A 244 -7.21 5.70 -9.10
N VAL A 245 -6.00 5.70 -8.51
CA VAL A 245 -5.74 6.33 -7.22
C VAL A 245 -6.01 7.83 -7.28
N LEU A 246 -5.55 8.51 -8.33
CA LEU A 246 -5.81 9.93 -8.55
C LEU A 246 -7.30 10.21 -8.73
N ALA A 247 -8.01 9.44 -9.53
CA ALA A 247 -9.45 9.61 -9.76
C ALA A 247 -10.26 9.44 -8.47
N LEU A 248 -9.95 8.42 -7.66
CA LEU A 248 -10.61 8.20 -6.37
C LEU A 248 -10.35 9.35 -5.38
N ASN A 249 -9.09 9.81 -5.29
CA ASN A 249 -8.74 10.94 -4.43
C ASN A 249 -9.41 12.25 -4.91
N ALA A 250 -9.38 12.54 -6.20
CA ALA A 250 -10.04 13.71 -6.78
C ALA A 250 -11.56 13.66 -6.58
N GLY A 251 -12.19 12.50 -6.81
CA GLY A 251 -13.62 12.31 -6.58
C GLY A 251 -14.01 12.53 -5.12
N ALA A 252 -13.25 11.98 -4.18
CA ALA A 252 -13.49 12.18 -2.75
C ALA A 252 -13.28 13.64 -2.33
N HIS A 253 -12.28 14.33 -2.92
CA HIS A 253 -12.06 15.76 -2.68
C HIS A 253 -13.24 16.61 -3.19
N ALA A 254 -13.71 16.33 -4.41
CA ALA A 254 -14.86 17.01 -4.99
C ALA A 254 -16.14 16.80 -4.16
N VAL A 255 -16.40 15.58 -3.68
CA VAL A 255 -17.53 15.29 -2.79
C VAL A 255 -17.41 16.07 -1.48
N ARG A 256 -16.21 16.14 -0.90
CA ARG A 256 -15.94 16.93 0.30
C ARG A 256 -16.24 18.42 0.09
N GLU A 257 -15.74 19.02 -1.00
CA GLU A 257 -15.99 20.43 -1.30
C GLU A 257 -17.47 20.70 -1.53
N ALA A 258 -18.17 19.85 -2.28
CA ALA A 258 -19.59 19.96 -2.50
C ALA A 258 -20.37 19.93 -1.16
N ALA A 259 -20.02 18.98 -0.27
CA ALA A 259 -20.65 18.87 1.05
C ALA A 259 -20.39 20.09 1.95
N GLN A 260 -19.20 20.69 1.89
CA GLN A 260 -18.90 21.91 2.65
C GLN A 260 -19.69 23.12 2.15
N ARG A 261 -19.89 23.25 0.83
CA ARG A 261 -20.70 24.35 0.24
C ARG A 261 -22.18 24.26 0.56
N TRP A 262 -22.70 23.06 0.86
CA TRP A 262 -24.11 22.88 1.24
C TRP A 262 -24.39 23.22 2.71
N HIS A 263 -23.35 23.32 3.54
CA HIS A 263 -23.47 23.63 4.98
C HIS A 263 -22.96 25.04 5.34
N ALA A 264 -22.44 25.79 4.36
CA ALA A 264 -22.10 27.20 4.48
C ALA A 264 -23.24 28.10 3.97
#